data_09c554c39ae1876293dc4adb776ff12d
#
_entry.id   09c554c39ae1876293dc4adb776ff12d
#
_cell.length_a   1.000
_cell.length_b   1.000
_cell.length_c   1.000
_cell.angle_alpha   90.00
_cell.angle_beta   90.00
_cell.angle_gamma   90.00
#
_symmetry.space_group_name_H-M   'P 1'
#
loop_
_entity.id
_entity.type
_entity.pdbx_description
1 polymer ?
#
loop_
_entity_poly.entity_id
_entity_poly.type
_entity_poly.pdbx_seq_one_letter_code
_entity_poly.pdbx_strand_id
1 'polypeptide(L)'
;MEAKRPFSQLDWLSTPQPVKDYILYLEKTIFQMQQQLGQLEKRTEKLEARTKMNSQNSSKPPSSDSPFNKTKNKKKKSKRKRGGQKGHKGHQQQMLQPTEVKNIMPQDCNCGRLVLDPHSIKAFYTHQHIELPEIKMDVTHFILNEGKCECCGKTVKAKIPTEWTSGYGSRLSAVIAELSGSHGASRQSVQDFCHSVFGFSISTGAIQLIIDRASQAILPIYNAIGDQARQAEVNGVDETSWFQSGKLQWLWTLVNDVVAFFMIHPNRSQEAFNKLVEDWQGILISDNYGVYVNWVNQRQTCLAHYIRKAKALAERKDPSIKRFGESILKELQLLCHWAKKPPDEKQWTDFYSRLLLLLMLYEGADDDAGQLARSIAREIETLWVFLDENGVEPTNNRAERALRFAVLWRKRSYGTQSDKGNRWVERILSLKQTCRIRAIPVFPVLVNAIDAYFKEQNPDLQWIAANY
;
A
#
# COMPACT_ATOMS: atom_id res chain seq x y z
N MET A 1 2.46 41.88 34.88
CA MET A 1 1.22 42.49 35.44
C MET A 1 1.39 42.46 36.95
N GLU A 2 1.53 43.62 37.61
CA GLU A 2 1.46 43.62 39.06
C GLU A 2 0.07 43.17 39.49
N ALA A 3 0.03 42.15 40.32
CA ALA A 3 -1.21 41.66 40.89
C ALA A 3 -1.85 42.79 41.70
N LYS A 4 -3.07 43.20 41.33
CA LYS A 4 -3.83 44.24 42.05
C LYS A 4 -4.10 43.70 43.45
N ARG A 5 -3.33 44.15 44.44
CA ARG A 5 -3.48 43.73 45.84
C ARG A 5 -4.84 44.21 46.36
N PRO A 6 -5.55 43.43 47.15
CA PRO A 6 -6.90 43.75 47.64
C PRO A 6 -6.91 44.76 48.81
N PHE A 7 -5.79 45.44 49.08
CA PHE A 7 -5.64 46.40 50.18
C PHE A 7 -4.94 47.67 49.67
N SER A 8 -5.06 48.79 50.45
CA SER A 8 -4.52 50.10 50.07
C SER A 8 -2.98 50.17 50.18
N GLN A 9 -2.37 51.17 49.51
CA GLN A 9 -0.96 51.39 49.57
C GLN A 9 -0.53 51.82 51.00
N LEU A 10 -1.42 52.47 51.76
CA LEU A 10 -1.20 52.84 53.17
C LEU A 10 -1.15 51.62 54.08
N ASP A 11 -2.05 50.63 53.86
CA ASP A 11 -2.01 49.39 54.63
C ASP A 11 -0.74 48.61 54.35
N TRP A 12 -0.28 48.60 53.07
CA TRP A 12 1.01 48.02 52.77
C TRP A 12 2.18 48.67 53.49
N LEU A 13 2.20 49.98 53.49
CA LEU A 13 3.30 50.76 54.20
C LEU A 13 3.31 50.51 55.68
N SER A 14 2.18 50.37 56.33
CA SER A 14 2.05 50.12 57.79
C SER A 14 2.27 48.62 58.14
N THR A 15 2.35 47.71 57.21
CA THR A 15 2.58 46.29 57.48
C THR A 15 4.03 46.07 57.97
N PRO A 16 4.26 45.26 59.04
CA PRO A 16 5.59 44.88 59.47
C PRO A 16 6.44 44.19 58.40
N GLN A 17 7.74 44.48 58.36
CA GLN A 17 8.64 44.00 57.32
C GLN A 17 8.64 42.45 57.18
N PRO A 18 8.65 41.64 58.28
CA PRO A 18 8.60 40.20 58.14
C PRO A 18 7.30 39.65 57.40
N VAL A 19 6.19 40.39 57.62
CA VAL A 19 4.92 40.04 56.95
C VAL A 19 4.95 40.41 55.47
N LYS A 20 5.54 41.54 55.11
CA LYS A 20 5.80 41.94 53.72
C LYS A 20 6.64 40.89 53.00
N ASP A 21 7.73 40.49 53.62
CA ASP A 21 8.65 39.51 53.03
C ASP A 21 7.95 38.16 52.82
N TYR A 22 7.11 37.74 53.73
CA TYR A 22 6.32 36.52 53.60
C TYR A 22 5.25 36.63 52.48
N ILE A 23 4.56 37.75 52.38
CA ILE A 23 3.60 38.00 51.28
C ILE A 23 4.31 37.97 49.93
N LEU A 24 5.46 38.64 49.78
CA LEU A 24 6.24 38.61 48.54
C LEU A 24 6.73 37.20 48.19
N TYR A 25 7.13 36.42 49.19
CA TYR A 25 7.48 35.01 49.00
C TYR A 25 6.28 34.18 48.49
N LEU A 26 5.10 34.35 49.08
CA LEU A 26 3.89 33.68 48.65
C LEU A 26 3.48 34.09 47.22
N GLU A 27 3.51 35.39 46.89
CA GLU A 27 3.21 35.87 45.52
C GLU A 27 4.17 35.23 44.47
N LYS A 28 5.45 35.17 44.80
CA LYS A 28 6.47 34.54 43.95
C LYS A 28 6.20 33.03 43.80
N THR A 29 5.86 32.37 44.90
CA THR A 29 5.54 30.91 44.87
C THR A 29 4.27 30.62 44.05
N ILE A 30 3.23 31.41 44.23
CA ILE A 30 1.98 31.29 43.45
C ILE A 30 2.27 31.49 41.96
N PHE A 31 3.06 32.50 41.61
CA PHE A 31 3.44 32.74 40.21
C PHE A 31 4.21 31.56 39.61
N GLN A 32 5.17 31.00 40.37
CA GLN A 32 5.90 29.80 39.93
C GLN A 32 4.98 28.57 39.76
N MET A 33 4.06 28.37 40.69
CA MET A 33 3.07 27.29 40.60
C MET A 33 2.13 27.46 39.41
N GLN A 34 1.69 28.67 39.09
CA GLN A 34 0.87 28.98 37.93
C GLN A 34 1.62 28.67 36.61
N GLN A 35 2.92 29.01 36.53
CA GLN A 35 3.75 28.67 35.39
C GLN A 35 3.90 27.15 35.23
N GLN A 36 4.16 26.44 36.32
CA GLN A 36 4.25 24.96 36.30
C GLN A 36 2.94 24.32 35.90
N LEU A 37 1.81 24.79 36.40
CA LEU A 37 0.46 24.33 36.01
C LEU A 37 0.24 24.52 34.52
N GLY A 38 0.53 25.67 33.96
CA GLY A 38 0.41 25.94 32.52
C GLY A 38 1.31 25.04 31.67
N GLN A 39 2.53 24.73 32.14
CA GLN A 39 3.40 23.77 31.46
C GLN A 39 2.85 22.33 31.51
N LEU A 40 2.34 21.92 32.67
CA LEU A 40 1.71 20.58 32.84
C LEU A 40 0.47 20.44 31.98
N GLU A 41 -0.40 21.44 31.90
CA GLU A 41 -1.58 21.45 31.05
C GLU A 41 -1.21 21.27 29.57
N LYS A 42 -0.22 22.03 29.07
CA LYS A 42 0.29 21.88 27.69
C LYS A 42 0.88 20.49 27.44
N ARG A 43 1.60 19.93 28.41
CA ARG A 43 2.17 18.59 28.31
C ARG A 43 1.09 17.51 28.29
N THR A 44 0.08 17.65 29.14
CA THR A 44 -1.06 16.73 29.21
C THR A 44 -1.86 16.76 27.89
N GLU A 45 -2.11 17.94 27.33
CA GLU A 45 -2.77 18.08 26.03
C GLU A 45 -1.98 17.40 24.90
N LYS A 46 -0.66 17.58 24.85
CA LYS A 46 0.20 16.89 23.89
C LYS A 46 0.12 15.36 24.03
N LEU A 47 0.10 14.84 25.25
CA LEU A 47 -0.02 13.42 25.52
C LEU A 47 -1.40 12.89 25.10
N GLU A 48 -2.48 13.59 25.44
CA GLU A 48 -3.84 13.26 25.01
C GLU A 48 -3.94 13.25 23.47
N ALA A 49 -3.35 14.22 22.79
CA ALA A 49 -3.34 14.26 21.34
C ALA A 49 -2.59 13.05 20.74
N ARG A 50 -1.45 12.66 21.34
CA ARG A 50 -0.70 11.46 20.90
C ARG A 50 -1.49 10.16 21.08
N THR A 51 -2.24 10.02 22.17
CA THR A 51 -3.08 8.84 22.40
C THR A 51 -4.27 8.76 21.44
N LYS A 52 -4.76 9.90 20.93
CA LYS A 52 -5.85 9.98 19.94
C LYS A 52 -5.37 9.81 18.49
N MET A 53 -4.05 9.69 18.24
CA MET A 53 -3.50 9.50 16.90
C MET A 53 -3.91 8.16 16.30
N ASN A 54 -4.51 8.21 15.12
CA ASN A 54 -4.93 7.06 14.29
C ASN A 54 -4.57 7.32 12.81
N SER A 55 -4.91 6.39 11.93
CA SER A 55 -4.61 6.51 10.49
C SER A 55 -5.32 7.66 9.76
N GLN A 56 -6.31 8.30 10.40
CA GLN A 56 -7.05 9.41 9.79
C GLN A 56 -6.47 10.79 10.12
N ASN A 57 -5.75 10.90 11.24
CA ASN A 57 -5.16 12.14 11.74
C ASN A 57 -3.66 12.04 11.99
N SER A 58 -2.99 11.00 11.49
CA SER A 58 -1.54 10.85 11.56
C SER A 58 -1.02 10.04 10.37
N SER A 59 0.30 9.93 10.26
CA SER A 59 0.95 9.06 9.26
C SER A 59 0.96 7.56 9.65
N LYS A 60 0.25 7.18 10.72
CA LYS A 60 0.11 5.76 11.10
C LYS A 60 -0.67 5.00 10.04
N PRO A 61 -0.20 3.82 9.62
CA PRO A 61 -0.96 3.01 8.66
C PRO A 61 -2.28 2.50 9.30
N PRO A 62 -3.36 2.32 8.53
CA PRO A 62 -4.65 1.82 9.04
C PRO A 62 -4.53 0.49 9.80
N SER A 63 -3.48 -0.26 9.53
CA SER A 63 -3.19 -1.53 10.17
C SER A 63 -2.63 -1.41 11.60
N SER A 64 -2.24 -0.21 12.04
CA SER A 64 -1.81 0.07 13.42
C SER A 64 -2.93 0.64 14.29
N ASP A 65 -4.10 0.92 13.71
CA ASP A 65 -5.27 1.35 14.48
C ASP A 65 -5.76 0.19 15.34
N SER A 66 -6.10 0.49 16.60
CA SER A 66 -6.71 -0.51 17.49
C SER A 66 -8.04 -0.96 16.90
N PRO A 67 -8.33 -2.29 16.86
CA PRO A 67 -9.64 -2.79 16.41
C PRO A 67 -10.80 -2.28 17.27
N PHE A 68 -10.52 -1.83 18.49
CA PHE A 68 -11.51 -1.27 19.41
C PHE A 68 -11.73 0.24 19.21
N ASN A 69 -10.75 0.96 18.66
CA ASN A 69 -10.83 2.38 18.32
C ASN A 69 -11.32 2.61 16.88
N LYS A 70 -12.22 1.77 16.40
CA LYS A 70 -12.97 2.14 15.20
C LYS A 70 -13.70 3.42 15.53
N THR A 71 -13.10 4.56 15.16
CA THR A 71 -13.82 5.82 15.10
C THR A 71 -15.09 5.50 14.34
N LYS A 72 -16.20 5.43 15.08
CA LYS A 72 -17.53 5.41 14.47
C LYS A 72 -17.57 6.73 13.70
N ASN A 73 -17.07 6.73 12.47
CA ASN A 73 -17.53 7.70 11.51
C ASN A 73 -19.04 7.58 11.62
N LYS A 74 -19.67 8.53 12.31
CA LYS A 74 -21.11 8.73 12.24
C LYS A 74 -21.34 9.07 10.76
N LYS A 75 -21.31 8.04 9.91
CA LYS A 75 -21.83 8.15 8.55
C LYS A 75 -23.19 8.75 8.78
N LYS A 76 -23.38 10.02 8.43
CA LYS A 76 -24.71 10.62 8.39
C LYS A 76 -25.56 9.55 7.75
N LYS A 77 -26.55 9.03 8.48
CA LYS A 77 -27.40 7.94 7.98
C LYS A 77 -27.88 8.38 6.61
N SER A 78 -27.32 7.73 5.59
CA SER A 78 -27.74 8.02 4.22
C SER A 78 -29.23 7.78 4.16
N LYS A 79 -30.03 8.76 3.73
CA LYS A 79 -31.47 8.60 3.47
C LYS A 79 -31.72 7.67 2.28
N ARG A 80 -30.67 7.18 1.63
CA ARG A 80 -30.73 6.29 0.47
C ARG A 80 -31.07 4.85 0.93
N LYS A 81 -31.97 4.20 0.24
CA LYS A 81 -32.30 2.77 0.46
C LYS A 81 -31.08 1.90 0.23
N ARG A 82 -30.97 0.77 0.96
CA ARG A 82 -29.91 -0.23 0.73
C ARG A 82 -30.11 -0.84 -0.66
N GLY A 83 -29.02 -1.03 -1.42
CA GLY A 83 -29.03 -1.59 -2.77
C GLY A 83 -28.49 -0.62 -3.82
N GLY A 84 -28.56 -1.01 -5.09
CA GLY A 84 -28.14 -0.19 -6.22
C GLY A 84 -28.93 1.11 -6.29
N GLN A 85 -28.23 2.24 -6.41
CA GLN A 85 -28.85 3.55 -6.55
C GLN A 85 -29.18 3.82 -8.02
N LYS A 86 -30.10 4.75 -8.31
CA LYS A 86 -30.43 5.16 -9.68
C LYS A 86 -29.14 5.52 -10.45
N GLY A 87 -28.89 4.87 -11.57
CA GLY A 87 -27.65 5.01 -12.37
C GLY A 87 -26.51 4.04 -11.97
N HIS A 88 -26.70 3.17 -10.98
CA HIS A 88 -25.73 2.10 -10.70
C HIS A 88 -25.78 1.06 -11.81
N LYS A 89 -24.65 0.87 -12.52
CA LYS A 89 -24.49 -0.27 -13.44
C LYS A 89 -24.40 -1.53 -12.59
N GLY A 90 -25.41 -2.39 -12.66
CA GLY A 90 -25.40 -3.68 -11.99
C GLY A 90 -24.24 -4.54 -12.46
N HIS A 91 -23.58 -5.25 -11.55
CA HIS A 91 -22.64 -6.29 -11.93
C HIS A 91 -23.46 -7.53 -12.30
N GLN A 92 -23.37 -7.94 -13.58
CA GLN A 92 -23.86 -9.22 -14.04
C GLN A 92 -22.72 -10.23 -14.09
N GLN A 93 -23.02 -11.49 -13.83
CA GLN A 93 -22.05 -12.56 -14.00
C GLN A 93 -21.64 -12.62 -15.49
N GLN A 94 -20.34 -12.67 -15.76
CA GLN A 94 -19.85 -12.83 -17.13
C GLN A 94 -20.28 -14.20 -17.65
N MET A 95 -20.95 -14.22 -18.80
CA MET A 95 -21.28 -15.44 -19.47
C MET A 95 -20.02 -16.06 -20.09
N LEU A 96 -19.70 -17.29 -19.67
CA LEU A 96 -18.59 -18.08 -20.22
C LEU A 96 -19.08 -18.88 -21.43
N GLN A 97 -18.16 -19.34 -22.27
CA GLN A 97 -18.47 -20.29 -23.32
C GLN A 97 -18.97 -21.60 -22.69
N PRO A 98 -20.19 -22.08 -23.03
CA PRO A 98 -20.72 -23.26 -22.40
C PRO A 98 -20.00 -24.52 -22.90
N THR A 99 -19.72 -25.44 -21.97
CA THR A 99 -19.27 -26.81 -22.30
C THR A 99 -20.44 -27.73 -22.65
N GLU A 100 -21.63 -27.42 -22.14
CA GLU A 100 -22.88 -28.13 -22.41
C GLU A 100 -24.03 -27.13 -22.43
N VAL A 101 -25.01 -27.33 -23.31
CA VAL A 101 -26.25 -26.56 -23.39
C VAL A 101 -27.45 -27.49 -23.19
N LYS A 102 -28.26 -27.19 -22.19
CA LYS A 102 -29.50 -27.94 -21.91
C LYS A 102 -30.71 -27.03 -22.14
N ASN A 103 -31.57 -27.41 -23.11
CA ASN A 103 -32.83 -26.75 -23.34
C ASN A 103 -33.88 -27.31 -22.36
N ILE A 104 -34.42 -26.47 -21.49
CA ILE A 104 -35.43 -26.86 -20.51
C ILE A 104 -36.77 -26.35 -20.99
N MET A 105 -37.71 -27.26 -21.17
CA MET A 105 -39.10 -26.97 -21.58
C MET A 105 -39.99 -26.81 -20.33
N PRO A 106 -41.05 -26.00 -20.38
CA PRO A 106 -42.07 -25.98 -19.34
C PRO A 106 -42.65 -27.38 -19.09
N GLN A 107 -42.84 -27.71 -17.81
CA GLN A 107 -43.36 -29.04 -17.42
C GLN A 107 -44.85 -29.01 -17.04
N ASP A 108 -45.39 -27.86 -16.72
CA ASP A 108 -46.77 -27.68 -16.31
C ASP A 108 -47.39 -26.35 -16.80
N CYS A 109 -48.69 -26.26 -16.76
CA CYS A 109 -49.46 -25.05 -17.01
C CYS A 109 -50.57 -24.89 -15.96
N ASN A 110 -50.80 -23.66 -15.51
CA ASN A 110 -51.83 -23.34 -14.54
C ASN A 110 -53.27 -23.77 -14.99
N CYS A 111 -53.47 -24.06 -16.26
CA CYS A 111 -54.73 -24.60 -16.78
C CYS A 111 -54.89 -26.10 -16.56
N GLY A 112 -53.90 -26.79 -15.97
CA GLY A 112 -53.90 -28.25 -15.73
C GLY A 112 -53.58 -29.12 -16.97
N ARG A 113 -53.39 -28.52 -18.14
CA ARG A 113 -53.09 -29.24 -19.38
C ARG A 113 -52.04 -28.48 -20.19
N LEU A 114 -50.82 -29.01 -20.30
CA LEU A 114 -49.75 -28.40 -21.06
C LEU A 114 -49.71 -28.96 -22.51
N VAL A 115 -50.02 -28.11 -23.49
CA VAL A 115 -49.75 -28.34 -24.91
C VAL A 115 -49.05 -27.10 -25.44
N LEU A 116 -47.79 -27.26 -25.86
CA LEU A 116 -46.99 -26.16 -26.40
C LEU A 116 -47.14 -26.08 -27.92
N ASP A 117 -47.39 -24.88 -28.44
CA ASP A 117 -47.26 -24.58 -29.84
C ASP A 117 -45.77 -24.57 -30.21
N PRO A 118 -45.29 -25.48 -31.12
CA PRO A 118 -43.87 -25.55 -31.51
C PRO A 118 -43.32 -24.24 -32.05
N HIS A 119 -44.13 -23.40 -32.70
CA HIS A 119 -43.70 -22.13 -33.31
C HIS A 119 -43.60 -20.98 -32.29
N SER A 120 -44.17 -21.16 -31.10
CA SER A 120 -44.12 -20.15 -30.00
C SER A 120 -42.93 -20.36 -29.06
N ILE A 121 -42.20 -21.45 -29.15
CA ILE A 121 -41.08 -21.79 -28.26
C ILE A 121 -39.90 -20.88 -28.54
N LYS A 122 -39.53 -20.09 -27.53
CA LYS A 122 -38.35 -19.22 -27.58
C LYS A 122 -37.64 -19.18 -26.24
N ALA A 123 -36.32 -19.05 -26.27
CA ALA A 123 -35.53 -18.81 -25.07
C ALA A 123 -35.86 -17.41 -24.51
N PHE A 124 -36.24 -17.34 -23.24
CA PHE A 124 -36.48 -16.07 -22.54
C PHE A 124 -35.40 -15.73 -21.52
N TYR A 125 -34.65 -16.71 -21.03
CA TYR A 125 -33.61 -16.54 -20.05
C TYR A 125 -32.57 -17.66 -20.19
N THR A 126 -31.27 -17.29 -20.00
CA THR A 126 -30.19 -18.27 -19.93
C THR A 126 -29.62 -18.27 -18.53
N HIS A 127 -29.72 -19.39 -17.82
CA HIS A 127 -29.08 -19.60 -16.52
C HIS A 127 -27.74 -20.28 -16.74
N GLN A 128 -26.68 -19.70 -16.18
CA GLN A 128 -25.32 -20.25 -16.21
C GLN A 128 -25.01 -20.94 -14.88
N HIS A 129 -24.69 -22.21 -14.90
CA HIS A 129 -24.14 -22.98 -13.80
C HIS A 129 -22.67 -23.27 -14.11
N ILE A 130 -21.77 -22.95 -13.20
CA ILE A 130 -20.32 -23.14 -13.35
C ILE A 130 -19.88 -24.12 -12.27
N GLU A 131 -19.30 -25.25 -12.67
CA GLU A 131 -18.76 -26.25 -11.76
C GLU A 131 -17.28 -26.49 -12.06
N LEU A 132 -16.51 -26.79 -11.03
CA LEU A 132 -15.12 -27.24 -11.13
C LEU A 132 -15.13 -28.77 -11.35
N PRO A 133 -14.62 -29.26 -12.49
CA PRO A 133 -14.54 -30.73 -12.72
C PRO A 133 -13.48 -31.33 -11.77
N GLU A 134 -13.52 -32.67 -11.62
CA GLU A 134 -12.48 -33.39 -10.88
C GLU A 134 -11.10 -33.08 -11.46
N ILE A 135 -10.19 -32.64 -10.59
CA ILE A 135 -8.81 -32.30 -10.99
C ILE A 135 -7.96 -33.55 -10.95
N LYS A 136 -7.43 -33.94 -12.11
CA LYS A 136 -6.51 -35.09 -12.26
C LYS A 136 -5.12 -34.58 -12.60
N MET A 137 -4.09 -35.18 -11.94
CA MET A 137 -2.69 -34.90 -12.25
C MET A 137 -2.22 -35.71 -13.43
N ASP A 138 -1.53 -35.08 -14.39
CA ASP A 138 -0.78 -35.77 -15.43
C ASP A 138 0.54 -36.26 -14.83
N VAL A 139 0.76 -37.57 -14.81
CA VAL A 139 1.95 -38.18 -14.21
C VAL A 139 2.71 -38.95 -15.30
N THR A 140 3.98 -38.58 -15.51
CA THR A 140 4.88 -39.25 -16.45
C THR A 140 6.01 -39.93 -15.69
N HIS A 141 6.23 -41.22 -15.93
CA HIS A 141 7.37 -41.96 -15.41
C HIS A 141 8.44 -42.08 -16.47
N PHE A 142 9.64 -41.56 -16.18
CA PHE A 142 10.83 -41.75 -17.05
C PHE A 142 11.64 -42.94 -16.50
N ILE A 143 11.67 -44.04 -17.26
CA ILE A 143 12.43 -45.24 -16.92
C ILE A 143 13.80 -45.11 -17.55
N LEU A 144 14.83 -44.81 -16.74
CA LEU A 144 16.20 -44.66 -17.20
C LEU A 144 16.90 -46.01 -17.20
N ASN A 145 17.34 -46.45 -18.38
CA ASN A 145 18.01 -47.73 -18.56
C ASN A 145 19.53 -47.58 -18.54
N GLU A 146 20.24 -48.62 -18.15
CA GLU A 146 21.67 -48.76 -18.30
C GLU A 146 22.06 -49.96 -19.09
N GLY A 147 23.20 -49.93 -19.77
CA GLY A 147 23.74 -51.03 -20.56
C GLY A 147 25.24 -50.93 -20.70
N LYS A 148 25.89 -52.06 -21.06
CA LYS A 148 27.31 -52.09 -21.34
C LYS A 148 27.59 -51.70 -22.80
N CYS A 149 28.53 -50.82 -23.05
CA CYS A 149 29.02 -50.47 -24.37
C CYS A 149 29.85 -51.62 -24.94
N GLU A 150 29.46 -52.16 -26.07
CA GLU A 150 30.21 -53.26 -26.75
C GLU A 150 31.61 -52.85 -27.15
N CYS A 151 31.85 -51.59 -27.50
CA CYS A 151 33.16 -51.09 -27.94
C CYS A 151 34.22 -50.96 -26.79
N CYS A 152 33.81 -50.59 -25.56
CA CYS A 152 34.71 -50.27 -24.47
C CYS A 152 34.42 -51.02 -23.18
N GLY A 153 33.35 -51.84 -23.12
CA GLY A 153 32.91 -52.57 -21.95
C GLY A 153 32.37 -51.76 -20.78
N LYS A 154 32.36 -50.41 -20.86
CA LYS A 154 31.90 -49.52 -19.80
C LYS A 154 30.38 -49.51 -19.71
N THR A 155 29.86 -49.45 -18.50
CA THR A 155 28.43 -49.23 -18.24
C THR A 155 28.07 -47.79 -18.55
N VAL A 156 27.07 -47.59 -19.41
CA VAL A 156 26.49 -46.30 -19.79
C VAL A 156 25.07 -46.22 -19.25
N LYS A 157 24.73 -45.09 -18.64
CA LYS A 157 23.41 -44.85 -18.05
C LYS A 157 22.70 -43.73 -18.80
N ALA A 158 21.43 -43.92 -19.07
CA ALA A 158 20.57 -42.88 -19.62
C ALA A 158 20.51 -41.68 -18.65
N LYS A 159 20.38 -40.50 -19.17
CA LYS A 159 20.18 -39.25 -18.41
C LYS A 159 18.78 -38.74 -18.67
N ILE A 160 18.14 -38.19 -17.64
CA ILE A 160 16.88 -37.48 -17.80
C ILE A 160 17.14 -36.16 -18.56
N PRO A 161 16.30 -35.78 -19.53
CA PRO A 161 16.41 -34.48 -20.21
C PRO A 161 16.33 -33.32 -19.20
N THR A 162 17.06 -32.23 -19.44
CA THR A 162 17.22 -31.09 -18.51
C THR A 162 15.88 -30.52 -18.09
N GLU A 163 14.94 -30.37 -19.01
CA GLU A 163 13.58 -29.85 -18.80
C GLU A 163 12.73 -30.69 -17.81
N TRP A 164 13.07 -31.98 -17.64
CA TRP A 164 12.36 -32.92 -16.78
C TRP A 164 13.09 -33.27 -15.48
N THR A 165 14.24 -32.63 -15.21
CA THR A 165 15.03 -32.87 -13.99
C THR A 165 14.29 -32.46 -12.71
N SER A 166 13.33 -31.51 -12.84
CA SER A 166 12.41 -31.17 -11.76
C SER A 166 11.30 -32.23 -11.66
N GLY A 167 11.07 -32.80 -10.50
CA GLY A 167 9.95 -33.73 -10.27
C GLY A 167 8.56 -33.07 -10.35
N TYR A 168 8.48 -31.76 -10.64
CA TYR A 168 7.25 -30.98 -10.72
C TYR A 168 7.28 -30.06 -11.94
N GLY A 169 6.28 -30.18 -12.81
CA GLY A 169 6.18 -29.39 -14.04
C GLY A 169 5.92 -27.89 -13.80
N SER A 170 6.06 -27.11 -14.87
CA SER A 170 5.96 -25.63 -14.83
C SER A 170 4.62 -25.13 -14.29
N ARG A 171 3.49 -25.73 -14.69
CA ARG A 171 2.14 -25.33 -14.24
C ARG A 171 1.93 -25.58 -12.75
N LEU A 172 2.30 -26.77 -12.23
CA LEU A 172 2.18 -27.09 -10.82
C LEU A 172 3.11 -26.21 -9.98
N SER A 173 4.34 -26.00 -10.44
CA SER A 173 5.30 -25.09 -9.80
C SER A 173 4.76 -23.65 -9.76
N ALA A 174 4.08 -23.19 -10.82
CA ALA A 174 3.46 -21.87 -10.86
C ALA A 174 2.30 -21.73 -9.87
N VAL A 175 1.44 -22.74 -9.71
CA VAL A 175 0.38 -22.75 -8.67
C VAL A 175 0.98 -22.61 -7.27
N ILE A 176 2.01 -23.41 -6.96
CA ILE A 176 2.69 -23.39 -5.66
C ILE A 176 3.34 -22.01 -5.42
N ALA A 177 4.01 -21.46 -6.42
CA ALA A 177 4.62 -20.13 -6.37
C ALA A 177 3.58 -19.02 -6.17
N GLU A 178 2.45 -19.09 -6.88
CA GLU A 178 1.37 -18.12 -6.75
C GLU A 178 0.70 -18.17 -5.37
N LEU A 179 0.37 -19.36 -4.88
CA LEU A 179 -0.18 -19.53 -3.53
C LEU A 179 0.76 -18.95 -2.46
N SER A 180 2.05 -19.26 -2.55
CA SER A 180 3.04 -18.76 -1.59
C SER A 180 3.26 -17.25 -1.71
N GLY A 181 3.47 -16.75 -2.93
CA GLY A 181 3.87 -15.36 -3.19
C GLY A 181 2.69 -14.41 -3.33
N SER A 182 1.77 -14.68 -4.26
CA SER A 182 0.64 -13.80 -4.55
C SER A 182 -0.46 -13.84 -3.50
N HIS A 183 -0.63 -14.96 -2.82
CA HIS A 183 -1.65 -15.15 -1.77
C HIS A 183 -1.05 -15.18 -0.36
N GLY A 184 0.28 -15.26 -0.23
CA GLY A 184 0.99 -15.26 1.06
C GLY A 184 0.67 -16.49 1.91
N ALA A 185 0.42 -17.65 1.29
CA ALA A 185 0.21 -18.90 1.98
C ALA A 185 1.53 -19.41 2.59
N SER A 186 1.46 -20.04 3.78
CA SER A 186 2.59 -20.73 4.37
C SER A 186 2.91 -22.02 3.61
N ARG A 187 4.12 -22.57 3.78
CA ARG A 187 4.49 -23.86 3.16
C ARG A 187 3.53 -24.97 3.60
N GLN A 188 3.13 -24.96 4.87
CA GLN A 188 2.14 -25.92 5.39
C GLN A 188 0.79 -25.72 4.69
N SER A 189 0.29 -24.50 4.56
CA SER A 189 -0.98 -24.25 3.86
C SER A 189 -0.94 -24.65 2.39
N VAL A 190 0.21 -24.52 1.72
CA VAL A 190 0.40 -25.00 0.34
C VAL A 190 0.40 -26.53 0.29
N GLN A 191 1.07 -27.18 1.25
CA GLN A 191 1.07 -28.66 1.38
C GLN A 191 -0.35 -29.19 1.58
N ASP A 192 -1.11 -28.59 2.51
CA ASP A 192 -2.50 -28.96 2.80
C ASP A 192 -3.40 -28.76 1.59
N PHE A 193 -3.19 -27.68 0.83
CA PHE A 193 -3.92 -27.42 -0.41
C PHE A 193 -3.62 -28.48 -1.47
N CYS A 194 -2.35 -28.84 -1.69
CA CYS A 194 -1.97 -29.89 -2.65
C CYS A 194 -2.60 -31.23 -2.28
N HIS A 195 -2.61 -31.57 -0.99
CA HIS A 195 -3.23 -32.80 -0.52
C HIS A 195 -4.75 -32.79 -0.69
N SER A 196 -5.43 -31.74 -0.26
CA SER A 196 -6.89 -31.70 -0.23
C SER A 196 -7.53 -31.46 -1.61
N VAL A 197 -6.90 -30.66 -2.49
CA VAL A 197 -7.48 -30.25 -3.78
C VAL A 197 -6.92 -31.06 -4.94
N PHE A 198 -5.63 -31.37 -4.90
CA PHE A 198 -4.96 -32.08 -5.99
C PHE A 198 -4.75 -33.59 -5.70
N GLY A 199 -5.01 -34.04 -4.48
CA GLY A 199 -4.96 -35.47 -4.12
C GLY A 199 -3.55 -36.06 -4.03
N PHE A 200 -2.48 -35.22 -3.92
CA PHE A 200 -1.11 -35.73 -3.79
C PHE A 200 -0.37 -35.08 -2.61
N SER A 201 0.61 -35.81 -2.09
CA SER A 201 1.44 -35.35 -0.99
C SER A 201 2.76 -34.76 -1.48
N ILE A 202 3.14 -33.60 -0.93
CA ILE A 202 4.39 -32.91 -1.22
C ILE A 202 5.03 -32.47 0.10
N SER A 203 6.34 -32.57 0.25
CA SER A 203 7.02 -32.08 1.44
C SER A 203 7.19 -30.56 1.44
N THR A 204 7.25 -29.94 2.63
CA THR A 204 7.53 -28.49 2.75
C THR A 204 8.91 -28.13 2.20
N GLY A 205 9.88 -29.05 2.23
CA GLY A 205 11.18 -28.90 1.59
C GLY A 205 11.09 -28.85 0.08
N ALA A 206 10.30 -29.73 -0.55
CA ALA A 206 10.06 -29.70 -2.00
C ALA A 206 9.34 -28.41 -2.43
N ILE A 207 8.35 -27.94 -1.64
CA ILE A 207 7.70 -26.64 -1.85
C ILE A 207 8.72 -25.50 -1.81
N GLN A 208 9.66 -25.50 -0.85
CA GLN A 208 10.71 -24.49 -0.79
C GLN A 208 11.62 -24.53 -2.01
N LEU A 209 12.03 -25.71 -2.49
CA LEU A 209 12.83 -25.83 -3.72
C LEU A 209 12.09 -25.33 -4.98
N ILE A 210 10.78 -25.54 -5.03
CA ILE A 210 9.94 -24.98 -6.12
C ILE A 210 9.91 -23.46 -6.06
N ILE A 211 9.73 -22.88 -4.87
CA ILE A 211 9.74 -21.42 -4.66
C ILE A 211 11.11 -20.82 -5.05
N ASP A 212 12.21 -21.48 -4.66
CA ASP A 212 13.57 -21.02 -5.00
C ASP A 212 13.78 -21.01 -6.52
N ARG A 213 13.34 -22.05 -7.22
CA ARG A 213 13.39 -22.12 -8.69
C ARG A 213 12.49 -21.09 -9.35
N ALA A 214 11.25 -20.92 -8.87
CA ALA A 214 10.35 -19.89 -9.35
C ALA A 214 10.95 -18.48 -9.15
N SER A 215 11.63 -18.25 -8.02
CA SER A 215 12.36 -17.00 -7.77
C SER A 215 13.44 -16.75 -8.81
N GLN A 216 14.17 -17.77 -9.23
CA GLN A 216 15.18 -17.62 -10.28
C GLN A 216 14.51 -17.43 -11.67
N ALA A 217 13.45 -18.15 -11.95
CA ALA A 217 12.71 -18.05 -13.19
C ALA A 217 12.15 -16.64 -13.47
N ILE A 218 11.69 -15.93 -12.42
CA ILE A 218 11.16 -14.58 -12.55
C ILE A 218 12.22 -13.48 -12.39
N LEU A 219 13.50 -13.80 -12.21
CA LEU A 219 14.57 -12.81 -12.09
C LEU A 219 14.68 -11.90 -13.35
N PRO A 220 14.64 -12.41 -14.60
CA PRO A 220 14.66 -11.54 -15.78
C PRO A 220 13.47 -10.57 -15.82
N ILE A 221 12.28 -11.03 -15.42
CA ILE A 221 11.07 -10.19 -15.32
C ILE A 221 11.26 -9.10 -14.26
N TYR A 222 11.81 -9.45 -13.09
CA TYR A 222 12.09 -8.51 -12.02
C TYR A 222 13.06 -7.39 -12.48
N ASN A 223 14.12 -7.74 -13.18
CA ASN A 223 15.07 -6.77 -13.70
C ASN A 223 14.41 -5.86 -14.74
N ALA A 224 13.67 -6.42 -15.70
CA ALA A 224 12.95 -5.63 -16.70
C ALA A 224 11.89 -4.68 -16.08
N ILE A 225 11.23 -5.08 -15.00
CA ILE A 225 10.33 -4.20 -14.23
C ILE A 225 11.11 -3.05 -13.59
N GLY A 226 12.30 -3.32 -13.03
CA GLY A 226 13.17 -2.29 -12.46
C GLY A 226 13.64 -1.28 -13.54
N ASP A 227 14.09 -1.78 -14.68
CA ASP A 227 14.53 -0.96 -15.81
C ASP A 227 13.37 -0.08 -16.34
N GLN A 228 12.16 -0.67 -16.50
CA GLN A 228 10.97 0.07 -16.94
C GLN A 228 10.54 1.13 -15.89
N ALA A 229 10.68 0.86 -14.60
CA ALA A 229 10.41 1.85 -13.57
C ALA A 229 11.36 3.05 -13.67
N ARG A 230 12.64 2.82 -13.94
CA ARG A 230 13.66 3.86 -14.06
C ARG A 230 13.62 4.61 -15.41
N GLN A 231 12.85 4.14 -16.38
CA GLN A 231 12.61 4.87 -17.65
C GLN A 231 11.38 5.78 -17.59
N ALA A 232 10.58 5.69 -16.55
CA ALA A 232 9.35 6.48 -16.43
C ALA A 232 9.64 7.94 -16.07
N GLU A 233 8.82 8.86 -16.59
CA GLU A 233 8.90 10.30 -16.27
C GLU A 233 8.50 10.59 -14.83
N VAL A 234 7.54 9.84 -14.29
CA VAL A 234 6.98 10.06 -12.94
C VAL A 234 6.96 8.76 -12.16
N ASN A 235 7.49 8.77 -10.94
CA ASN A 235 7.39 7.65 -10.01
C ASN A 235 6.95 8.10 -8.61
N GLY A 236 6.12 7.27 -7.97
CA GLY A 236 5.86 7.32 -6.54
C GLY A 236 6.84 6.43 -5.79
N VAL A 237 7.36 6.91 -4.68
CA VAL A 237 8.25 6.14 -3.78
C VAL A 237 7.66 6.11 -2.37
N ASP A 238 7.72 4.96 -1.74
CA ASP A 238 7.34 4.77 -0.33
C ASP A 238 8.10 3.56 0.22
N GLU A 239 8.18 3.41 1.54
CA GLU A 239 8.82 2.27 2.17
C GLU A 239 8.08 1.82 3.42
N THR A 240 8.28 0.57 3.78
CA THR A 240 7.74 0.02 5.03
C THR A 240 8.78 -0.87 5.71
N SER A 241 8.70 -0.97 7.04
CA SER A 241 9.55 -1.91 7.77
C SER A 241 9.33 -3.34 7.24
N TRP A 242 10.41 -4.10 7.15
CA TRP A 242 10.46 -5.53 6.88
C TRP A 242 11.31 -6.21 7.94
N PHE A 243 11.23 -7.52 8.09
CA PHE A 243 12.07 -8.24 9.03
C PHE A 243 12.71 -9.45 8.35
N GLN A 244 14.00 -9.67 8.62
CA GLN A 244 14.72 -10.87 8.22
C GLN A 244 15.34 -11.50 9.46
N SER A 245 14.93 -12.72 9.81
CA SER A 245 15.39 -13.40 11.04
C SER A 245 15.28 -12.50 12.28
N GLY A 246 14.17 -11.76 12.40
CA GLY A 246 13.94 -10.81 13.50
C GLY A 246 14.69 -9.47 13.39
N LYS A 247 15.63 -9.31 12.46
CA LYS A 247 16.35 -8.04 12.24
C LYS A 247 15.53 -7.11 11.35
N LEU A 248 15.43 -5.85 11.77
CA LEU A 248 14.74 -4.81 11.00
C LEU A 248 15.45 -4.54 9.68
N GLN A 249 14.68 -4.54 8.61
CA GLN A 249 15.03 -4.11 7.26
C GLN A 249 13.93 -3.22 6.69
N TRP A 250 14.07 -2.76 5.47
CA TRP A 250 13.12 -1.86 4.83
C TRP A 250 12.77 -2.34 3.43
N LEU A 251 11.48 -2.50 3.19
CA LEU A 251 10.93 -2.79 1.87
C LEU A 251 10.56 -1.47 1.20
N TRP A 252 11.27 -1.14 0.16
CA TRP A 252 11.10 0.05 -0.68
C TRP A 252 10.28 -0.29 -1.92
N THR A 253 9.55 0.68 -2.45
CA THR A 253 8.88 0.56 -3.74
C THR A 253 9.11 1.78 -4.62
N LEU A 254 9.30 1.55 -5.91
CA LEU A 254 9.29 2.54 -6.98
C LEU A 254 8.14 2.17 -7.90
N VAL A 255 7.13 3.04 -8.06
CA VAL A 255 5.88 2.68 -8.73
C VAL A 255 5.34 3.82 -9.58
N ASN A 256 4.87 3.46 -10.78
CA ASN A 256 4.18 4.35 -11.71
C ASN A 256 2.83 3.74 -12.17
N ASP A 257 2.29 4.20 -13.28
CA ASP A 257 1.06 3.68 -13.88
C ASP A 257 1.25 2.38 -14.68
N VAL A 258 2.50 1.99 -14.91
CA VAL A 258 2.88 0.84 -15.75
C VAL A 258 3.41 -0.32 -14.92
N VAL A 259 4.29 -0.05 -13.96
CA VAL A 259 5.00 -1.06 -13.18
C VAL A 259 5.13 -0.69 -11.70
N ALA A 260 5.43 -1.69 -10.87
CA ALA A 260 5.79 -1.51 -9.47
C ALA A 260 7.02 -2.37 -9.15
N PHE A 261 8.11 -1.72 -8.81
CA PHE A 261 9.39 -2.36 -8.45
C PHE A 261 9.56 -2.34 -6.93
N PHE A 262 10.06 -3.44 -6.36
CA PHE A 262 10.28 -3.58 -4.92
C PHE A 262 11.70 -4.02 -4.63
N MET A 263 12.29 -3.45 -3.57
CA MET A 263 13.63 -3.76 -3.10
C MET A 263 13.67 -3.82 -1.59
N ILE A 264 14.32 -4.81 -1.00
CA ILE A 264 14.58 -4.89 0.45
C ILE A 264 16.01 -4.44 0.72
N HIS A 265 16.17 -3.48 1.64
CA HIS A 265 17.47 -2.96 2.04
C HIS A 265 17.60 -2.95 3.57
N PRO A 266 18.80 -3.20 4.14
CA PRO A 266 19.01 -3.17 5.59
C PRO A 266 18.67 -1.82 6.24
N ASN A 267 18.92 -0.72 5.52
CA ASN A 267 18.81 0.63 6.06
C ASN A 267 17.67 1.42 5.41
N ARG A 268 17.09 2.34 6.20
CA ARG A 268 16.24 3.41 5.72
C ARG A 268 17.11 4.66 5.54
N SER A 269 17.82 4.74 4.43
CA SER A 269 18.89 5.72 4.21
C SER A 269 18.90 6.25 2.78
N GLN A 270 19.68 7.33 2.56
CA GLN A 270 19.94 7.87 1.22
C GLN A 270 20.58 6.83 0.31
N GLU A 271 21.49 5.99 0.84
CA GLU A 271 22.10 4.88 0.10
C GLU A 271 21.06 3.90 -0.45
N ALA A 272 20.07 3.53 0.39
CA ALA A 272 18.99 2.64 -0.03
C ALA A 272 18.13 3.28 -1.13
N PHE A 273 17.83 4.56 -0.99
CA PHE A 273 17.08 5.31 -2.00
C PHE A 273 17.85 5.42 -3.31
N ASN A 274 19.13 5.78 -3.25
CA ASN A 274 19.99 5.86 -4.44
C ASN A 274 20.06 4.51 -5.15
N LYS A 275 20.16 3.40 -4.42
CA LYS A 275 20.14 2.05 -5.00
C LYS A 275 18.77 1.68 -5.62
N LEU A 276 17.68 2.22 -5.11
CA LEU A 276 16.34 2.00 -5.68
C LEU A 276 16.18 2.72 -7.02
N VAL A 277 16.57 3.99 -7.06
CA VAL A 277 16.36 4.87 -8.21
C VAL A 277 17.50 4.80 -9.24
N GLU A 278 18.71 4.43 -8.83
CA GLU A 278 19.92 4.43 -9.67
C GLU A 278 20.12 5.77 -10.40
N ASP A 279 20.16 5.77 -11.73
CA ASP A 279 20.35 6.97 -12.55
C ASP A 279 19.03 7.67 -12.96
N TRP A 280 17.91 7.27 -12.38
CA TRP A 280 16.62 7.89 -12.68
C TRP A 280 16.56 9.36 -12.25
N GLN A 281 16.04 10.23 -13.13
CA GLN A 281 16.01 11.70 -12.97
C GLN A 281 14.61 12.29 -13.09
N GLY A 282 13.56 11.49 -13.06
CA GLY A 282 12.17 11.94 -13.26
C GLY A 282 11.54 12.67 -12.06
N ILE A 283 10.24 12.90 -12.14
CA ILE A 283 9.44 13.57 -11.11
C ILE A 283 9.09 12.59 -9.99
N LEU A 284 9.50 12.93 -8.77
CA LEU A 284 9.29 12.09 -7.59
C LEU A 284 7.99 12.47 -6.87
N ILE A 285 7.09 11.52 -6.65
CA ILE A 285 5.95 11.66 -5.73
C ILE A 285 6.28 10.95 -4.42
N SER A 286 6.33 11.69 -3.30
CA SER A 286 6.74 11.12 -2.01
C SER A 286 6.08 11.81 -0.82
N ASP A 287 6.25 11.25 0.37
CA ASP A 287 6.04 11.97 1.62
C ASP A 287 7.22 12.93 1.92
N ASN A 288 7.23 13.52 3.11
CA ASN A 288 8.30 14.45 3.55
C ASN A 288 9.38 13.75 4.38
N TYR A 289 9.70 12.50 4.08
CA TYR A 289 10.87 11.87 4.69
C TYR A 289 12.15 12.55 4.19
N GLY A 290 13.11 12.79 5.09
CA GLY A 290 14.30 13.59 4.81
C GLY A 290 15.11 13.16 3.59
N VAL A 291 15.12 11.87 3.27
CA VAL A 291 15.79 11.33 2.07
C VAL A 291 15.15 11.86 0.78
N TYR A 292 13.82 12.00 0.74
CA TYR A 292 13.10 12.47 -0.45
C TYR A 292 13.14 13.98 -0.61
N VAL A 293 13.24 14.72 0.50
CA VAL A 293 13.34 16.19 0.47
C VAL A 293 14.60 16.66 -0.26
N ASN A 294 15.65 15.83 -0.27
CA ASN A 294 16.91 16.11 -0.96
C ASN A 294 16.92 15.68 -2.44
N TRP A 295 15.76 15.31 -3.00
CA TRP A 295 15.67 15.00 -4.43
C TRP A 295 16.02 16.23 -5.27
N VAL A 296 16.96 16.06 -6.22
CA VAL A 296 17.55 17.18 -6.98
C VAL A 296 16.68 17.66 -8.14
N ASN A 297 15.71 16.85 -8.57
CA ASN A 297 14.75 17.19 -9.63
C ASN A 297 13.39 17.57 -9.06
N GLN A 298 12.38 17.70 -9.92
CA GLN A 298 11.02 18.02 -9.51
C GLN A 298 10.45 16.95 -8.56
N ARG A 299 9.75 17.42 -7.53
CA ARG A 299 9.11 16.55 -6.55
C ARG A 299 7.70 17.05 -6.22
N GLN A 300 6.74 16.14 -6.23
CA GLN A 300 5.40 16.37 -5.70
C GLN A 300 5.31 15.82 -4.28
N THR A 301 5.07 16.69 -3.32
CA THR A 301 4.80 16.28 -1.94
C THR A 301 3.38 15.72 -1.81
N CYS A 302 3.25 14.58 -1.13
CA CYS A 302 1.96 13.94 -0.89
C CYS A 302 1.04 14.80 0.00
N LEU A 303 0.03 15.42 -0.59
CA LEU A 303 -0.93 16.26 0.14
C LEU A 303 -1.72 15.48 1.20
N ALA A 304 -1.93 14.17 1.03
CA ALA A 304 -2.64 13.37 2.01
C ALA A 304 -1.96 13.35 3.39
N HIS A 305 -0.63 13.45 3.44
CA HIS A 305 0.11 13.53 4.70
C HIS A 305 -0.10 14.87 5.40
N TYR A 306 -0.08 15.98 4.67
CA TYR A 306 -0.38 17.29 5.21
C TYR A 306 -1.84 17.42 5.65
N ILE A 307 -2.79 16.89 4.85
CA ILE A 307 -4.22 16.84 5.21
C ILE A 307 -4.45 16.07 6.51
N ARG A 308 -3.76 14.94 6.73
CA ARG A 308 -3.84 14.18 8.00
C ARG A 308 -3.30 14.99 9.19
N LYS A 309 -2.15 15.67 9.03
CA LYS A 309 -1.59 16.56 10.05
C LYS A 309 -2.52 17.74 10.36
N ALA A 310 -3.05 18.41 9.34
CA ALA A 310 -4.01 19.51 9.49
C ALA A 310 -5.28 19.06 10.24
N LYS A 311 -5.80 17.88 9.94
CA LYS A 311 -6.92 17.27 10.67
C LYS A 311 -6.61 17.07 12.16
N ALA A 312 -5.41 16.57 12.48
CA ALA A 312 -5.00 16.39 13.87
C ALA A 312 -4.99 17.72 14.63
N LEU A 313 -4.55 18.81 13.98
CA LEU A 313 -4.56 20.14 14.58
C LEU A 313 -5.98 20.69 14.74
N ALA A 314 -6.86 20.47 13.78
CA ALA A 314 -8.28 20.86 13.86
C ALA A 314 -9.05 20.17 15.01
N GLU A 315 -8.55 19.03 15.51
CA GLU A 315 -9.11 18.29 16.64
C GLU A 315 -8.54 18.74 18.01
N ARG A 316 -7.63 19.73 18.05
CA ARG A 316 -7.00 20.23 19.29
C ARG A 316 -7.99 21.06 20.11
N LYS A 317 -7.72 21.14 21.44
CA LYS A 317 -8.50 21.96 22.38
C LYS A 317 -8.08 23.42 22.30
N ASP A 318 -6.81 23.70 22.06
CA ASP A 318 -6.28 25.06 21.91
C ASP A 318 -6.95 25.77 20.73
N PRO A 319 -7.62 26.93 20.95
CA PRO A 319 -8.38 27.62 19.90
C PRO A 319 -7.51 28.13 18.76
N SER A 320 -6.23 28.52 19.02
CA SER A 320 -5.31 29.02 17.99
C SER A 320 -4.86 27.89 17.08
N ILE A 321 -4.40 26.77 17.67
CA ILE A 321 -3.96 25.58 16.95
C ILE A 321 -5.13 25.00 16.14
N LYS A 322 -6.32 24.92 16.72
CA LYS A 322 -7.53 24.43 16.05
C LYS A 322 -7.89 25.29 14.86
N ARG A 323 -7.90 26.62 15.01
CA ARG A 323 -8.21 27.57 13.91
C ARG A 323 -7.23 27.41 12.75
N PHE A 324 -5.93 27.33 13.03
CA PHE A 324 -4.94 27.04 12.00
C PHE A 324 -5.21 25.71 11.32
N GLY A 325 -5.45 24.63 12.12
CA GLY A 325 -5.76 23.30 11.59
C GLY A 325 -6.96 23.29 10.66
N GLU A 326 -8.06 23.95 11.03
CA GLU A 326 -9.28 24.07 10.20
C GLU A 326 -9.02 24.85 8.91
N SER A 327 -8.28 25.97 9.00
CA SER A 327 -7.99 26.85 7.86
C SER A 327 -7.07 26.14 6.87
N ILE A 328 -5.94 25.60 7.31
CA ILE A 328 -4.98 24.90 6.43
C ILE A 328 -5.57 23.62 5.84
N LEU A 329 -6.43 22.91 6.59
CA LEU A 329 -7.15 21.75 6.07
C LEU A 329 -8.03 22.11 4.88
N LYS A 330 -8.74 23.24 4.94
CA LYS A 330 -9.60 23.74 3.85
C LYS A 330 -8.78 24.04 2.60
N GLU A 331 -7.66 24.75 2.74
CA GLU A 331 -6.81 25.10 1.60
C GLU A 331 -6.15 23.85 0.96
N LEU A 332 -5.64 22.92 1.76
CA LEU A 332 -5.06 21.67 1.24
C LEU A 332 -6.10 20.76 0.57
N GLN A 333 -7.36 20.74 1.06
CA GLN A 333 -8.44 20.01 0.41
C GLN A 333 -8.87 20.66 -0.91
N LEU A 334 -8.90 21.98 -0.96
CA LEU A 334 -9.16 22.74 -2.20
C LEU A 334 -8.08 22.43 -3.23
N LEU A 335 -6.81 22.52 -2.85
CA LEU A 335 -5.68 22.21 -3.72
C LEU A 335 -5.79 20.78 -4.28
N CYS A 336 -6.05 19.78 -3.42
CA CYS A 336 -6.22 18.39 -3.84
C CYS A 336 -7.43 18.20 -4.79
N HIS A 337 -8.50 19.02 -4.65
CA HIS A 337 -9.65 18.96 -5.53
C HIS A 337 -9.32 19.43 -6.95
N TRP A 338 -8.36 20.35 -7.11
CA TRP A 338 -7.92 20.86 -8.40
C TRP A 338 -7.25 19.84 -9.32
N ALA A 339 -6.83 18.71 -8.78
CA ALA A 339 -6.43 17.56 -9.62
C ALA A 339 -7.54 17.09 -10.60
N LYS A 340 -8.82 17.38 -10.27
CA LYS A 340 -9.97 17.02 -11.13
C LYS A 340 -10.54 18.20 -11.90
N LYS A 341 -10.37 19.39 -11.37
CA LYS A 341 -10.88 20.65 -11.94
C LYS A 341 -9.85 21.73 -11.66
N PRO A 342 -8.88 21.93 -12.54
CA PRO A 342 -7.86 22.96 -12.39
C PRO A 342 -8.46 24.34 -12.12
N PRO A 343 -7.78 25.20 -11.33
CA PRO A 343 -8.24 26.55 -11.02
C PRO A 343 -8.09 27.47 -12.22
N ASP A 344 -8.88 28.53 -12.25
CA ASP A 344 -8.59 29.72 -13.06
C ASP A 344 -7.54 30.61 -12.36
N GLU A 345 -7.00 31.61 -13.08
CA GLU A 345 -5.95 32.49 -12.58
C GLU A 345 -6.37 33.26 -11.31
N LYS A 346 -7.63 33.71 -11.24
CA LYS A 346 -8.15 34.37 -10.05
C LYS A 346 -8.25 33.45 -8.85
N GLN A 347 -8.76 32.23 -9.06
CA GLN A 347 -8.86 31.21 -8.01
C GLN A 347 -7.48 30.83 -7.48
N TRP A 348 -6.49 30.74 -8.37
CA TRP A 348 -5.09 30.49 -8.00
C TRP A 348 -4.52 31.63 -7.17
N THR A 349 -4.62 32.86 -7.63
CA THR A 349 -4.09 34.05 -6.93
C THR A 349 -4.73 34.22 -5.55
N ASP A 350 -6.04 34.05 -5.45
CA ASP A 350 -6.77 34.11 -4.18
C ASP A 350 -6.33 33.01 -3.20
N PHE A 351 -6.15 31.79 -3.69
CA PHE A 351 -5.66 30.67 -2.90
C PHE A 351 -4.23 30.89 -2.39
N TYR A 352 -3.33 31.25 -3.31
CA TYR A 352 -1.92 31.46 -3.01
C TYR A 352 -1.74 32.54 -1.95
N SER A 353 -2.45 33.65 -2.11
CA SER A 353 -2.43 34.76 -1.14
C SER A 353 -2.93 34.33 0.24
N ARG A 354 -4.05 33.58 0.32
CA ARG A 354 -4.57 33.04 1.58
C ARG A 354 -3.62 32.06 2.24
N LEU A 355 -3.02 31.17 1.44
CA LEU A 355 -2.07 30.19 1.95
C LEU A 355 -0.84 30.86 2.53
N LEU A 356 -0.21 31.81 1.80
CA LEU A 356 0.96 32.55 2.28
C LEU A 356 0.65 33.31 3.58
N LEU A 357 -0.45 34.08 3.59
CA LEU A 357 -0.86 34.81 4.79
C LEU A 357 -1.04 33.88 5.99
N LEU A 358 -1.67 32.72 5.79
CA LEU A 358 -1.89 31.73 6.83
C LEU A 358 -0.57 31.17 7.35
N LEU A 359 0.39 30.86 6.49
CA LEU A 359 1.71 30.36 6.87
C LEU A 359 2.50 31.42 7.65
N MET A 360 2.55 32.67 7.15
CA MET A 360 3.25 33.80 7.82
C MET A 360 2.71 34.08 9.22
N LEU A 361 1.40 33.97 9.43
CA LEU A 361 0.77 34.21 10.74
C LEU A 361 1.18 33.18 11.81
N TYR A 362 1.54 31.95 11.39
CA TYR A 362 1.79 30.84 12.32
C TYR A 362 3.22 30.32 12.31
N GLU A 363 4.06 30.61 11.31
CA GLU A 363 5.42 30.07 11.21
C GLU A 363 6.32 30.42 12.41
N GLY A 364 6.09 31.57 13.06
CA GLY A 364 6.80 32.00 14.26
C GLY A 364 6.37 31.30 15.55
N ALA A 365 5.29 30.51 15.56
CA ALA A 365 4.79 29.85 16.75
C ALA A 365 5.64 28.64 17.17
N ASP A 366 5.88 28.48 18.48
CA ASP A 366 6.64 27.38 19.09
C ASP A 366 5.76 26.16 19.43
N ASP A 367 4.78 25.85 18.58
CA ASP A 367 3.83 24.76 18.76
C ASP A 367 3.69 23.89 17.51
N ASP A 368 2.76 22.92 17.57
CA ASP A 368 2.51 22.00 16.46
C ASP A 368 1.96 22.74 15.22
N ALA A 369 1.28 23.89 15.39
CA ALA A 369 0.79 24.71 14.27
C ALA A 369 1.96 25.39 13.55
N GLY A 370 2.87 26.05 14.30
CA GLY A 370 4.08 26.64 13.74
C GLY A 370 4.99 25.62 13.08
N GLN A 371 5.12 24.42 13.67
CA GLN A 371 5.90 23.34 13.05
C GLN A 371 5.31 22.92 11.70
N LEU A 372 3.98 22.79 11.58
CA LEU A 372 3.32 22.45 10.34
C LEU A 372 3.43 23.59 9.32
N ALA A 373 3.26 24.86 9.74
CA ALA A 373 3.40 26.03 8.90
C ALA A 373 4.79 26.10 8.27
N ARG A 374 5.86 26.02 9.09
CA ARG A 374 7.26 25.96 8.60
C ARG A 374 7.51 24.79 7.65
N SER A 375 6.94 23.62 7.95
CA SER A 375 7.07 22.44 7.07
C SER A 375 6.43 22.65 5.71
N ILE A 376 5.25 23.28 5.65
CA ILE A 376 4.57 23.59 4.40
C ILE A 376 5.31 24.72 3.65
N ALA A 377 5.73 25.79 4.34
CA ALA A 377 6.44 26.92 3.73
C ALA A 377 7.74 26.46 3.05
N ARG A 378 8.51 25.57 3.70
CA ARG A 378 9.75 25.04 3.12
C ARG A 378 9.51 24.23 1.84
N GLU A 379 8.39 23.56 1.74
CA GLU A 379 8.06 22.63 0.64
C GLU A 379 7.01 23.22 -0.33
N ILE A 380 6.82 24.55 -0.27
CA ILE A 380 5.66 25.19 -0.92
C ILE A 380 5.57 24.88 -2.41
N GLU A 381 6.68 24.96 -3.14
CA GLU A 381 6.73 24.72 -4.58
C GLU A 381 6.45 23.26 -4.96
N THR A 382 6.60 22.33 -4.00
CA THR A 382 6.36 20.90 -4.24
C THR A 382 4.90 20.49 -4.01
N LEU A 383 4.02 21.42 -3.64
CA LEU A 383 2.63 21.09 -3.29
C LEU A 383 1.73 20.94 -4.51
N TRP A 384 2.08 21.54 -5.64
CA TRP A 384 1.21 21.69 -6.82
C TRP A 384 1.85 21.32 -8.14
N VAL A 385 2.97 20.62 -8.15
CA VAL A 385 3.62 20.09 -9.37
C VAL A 385 2.61 19.30 -10.23
N PHE A 386 1.63 18.65 -9.62
CA PHE A 386 0.55 17.94 -10.31
C PHE A 386 -0.39 18.84 -11.14
N LEU A 387 -0.36 20.17 -10.96
CA LEU A 387 -1.12 21.10 -11.78
C LEU A 387 -0.41 21.41 -13.10
N ASP A 388 0.92 21.36 -13.09
CA ASP A 388 1.76 21.77 -14.20
C ASP A 388 2.25 20.57 -15.01
N GLU A 389 2.39 19.39 -14.35
CA GLU A 389 3.01 18.21 -14.94
C GLU A 389 2.01 17.05 -15.10
N ASN A 390 1.91 16.55 -16.33
CA ASN A 390 1.03 15.43 -16.64
C ASN A 390 1.48 14.14 -15.94
N GLY A 391 0.50 13.33 -15.51
CA GLY A 391 0.78 12.03 -14.85
C GLY A 391 1.17 12.14 -13.38
N VAL A 392 1.38 13.36 -12.85
CA VAL A 392 1.65 13.58 -11.43
C VAL A 392 0.35 13.59 -10.63
N GLU A 393 0.25 12.74 -9.61
CA GLU A 393 -0.89 12.71 -8.68
C GLU A 393 -0.61 13.62 -7.46
N PRO A 394 -1.62 14.32 -6.88
CA PRO A 394 -1.43 15.16 -5.70
C PRO A 394 -1.11 14.36 -4.43
N THR A 395 -1.19 13.04 -4.49
CA THR A 395 -0.99 12.15 -3.36
C THR A 395 -0.19 10.92 -3.76
N ASN A 396 0.59 10.38 -2.82
CA ASN A 396 1.37 9.15 -3.03
C ASN A 396 0.55 7.86 -2.76
N ASN A 397 -0.75 7.90 -2.98
CA ASN A 397 -1.65 6.77 -2.71
C ASN A 397 -1.32 5.53 -3.56
N ARG A 398 -0.68 5.71 -4.73
CA ARG A 398 -0.26 4.60 -5.60
C ARG A 398 0.79 3.75 -4.92
N ALA A 399 1.84 4.36 -4.36
CA ALA A 399 2.89 3.67 -3.63
C ALA A 399 2.36 3.06 -2.31
N GLU A 400 1.54 3.80 -1.55
CA GLU A 400 0.88 3.27 -0.34
C GLU A 400 0.04 2.01 -0.66
N ARG A 401 -0.71 2.00 -1.76
CA ARG A 401 -1.51 0.84 -2.20
C ARG A 401 -0.64 -0.33 -2.65
N ALA A 402 0.49 -0.06 -3.31
CA ALA A 402 1.42 -1.10 -3.74
C ALA A 402 2.02 -1.85 -2.54
N LEU A 403 2.40 -1.13 -1.48
CA LEU A 403 2.94 -1.69 -0.24
C LEU A 403 1.91 -2.45 0.62
N ARG A 404 0.61 -2.18 0.45
CA ARG A 404 -0.43 -2.71 1.35
C ARG A 404 -0.41 -4.23 1.50
N PHE A 405 -0.21 -4.96 0.40
CA PHE A 405 -0.14 -6.42 0.44
C PHE A 405 1.09 -6.89 1.24
N ALA A 406 2.25 -6.28 1.02
CA ALA A 406 3.48 -6.59 1.75
C ALA A 406 3.34 -6.36 3.25
N VAL A 407 2.67 -5.27 3.67
CA VAL A 407 2.36 -5.00 5.08
C VAL A 407 1.49 -6.11 5.69
N LEU A 408 0.47 -6.58 4.98
CA LEU A 408 -0.37 -7.69 5.42
C LEU A 408 0.41 -9.00 5.48
N TRP A 409 1.24 -9.27 4.49
CA TRP A 409 2.10 -10.46 4.43
C TRP A 409 3.07 -10.47 5.62
N ARG A 410 3.80 -9.37 5.85
CA ARG A 410 4.68 -9.23 7.02
C ARG A 410 3.95 -9.51 8.35
N LYS A 411 2.72 -9.03 8.51
CA LYS A 411 1.92 -9.27 9.73
C LYS A 411 1.56 -10.73 9.95
N ARG A 412 1.48 -11.52 8.89
CA ARG A 412 1.20 -12.97 8.95
C ARG A 412 2.46 -13.81 9.11
N SER A 413 3.54 -13.45 8.40
CA SER A 413 4.78 -14.23 8.32
C SER A 413 5.89 -13.74 9.27
N TYR A 414 5.73 -12.55 9.85
CA TYR A 414 6.78 -11.82 10.59
C TYR A 414 8.03 -11.54 9.74
N GLY A 415 7.91 -11.54 8.42
CA GLY A 415 8.99 -11.28 7.46
C GLY A 415 9.57 -12.55 6.85
N THR A 416 10.88 -12.55 6.61
CA THR A 416 11.64 -13.63 5.98
C THR A 416 12.73 -14.16 6.90
N GLN A 417 13.29 -15.36 6.60
CA GLN A 417 14.33 -15.98 7.41
C GLN A 417 15.71 -15.98 6.74
N SER A 418 15.82 -15.50 5.48
CA SER A 418 17.06 -15.52 4.71
C SER A 418 17.07 -14.51 3.57
N ASP A 419 18.25 -14.24 2.99
CA ASP A 419 18.39 -13.40 1.80
C ASP A 419 17.66 -13.98 0.59
N LYS A 420 17.66 -15.31 0.42
CA LYS A 420 16.85 -15.97 -0.62
C LYS A 420 15.36 -15.66 -0.46
N GLY A 421 14.87 -15.65 0.79
CA GLY A 421 13.50 -15.26 1.11
C GLY A 421 13.22 -13.79 0.76
N ASN A 422 14.15 -12.88 1.04
CA ASN A 422 14.04 -11.48 0.64
C ASN A 422 13.97 -11.35 -0.89
N ARG A 423 14.86 -12.01 -1.62
CA ARG A 423 14.86 -12.01 -3.10
C ARG A 423 13.54 -12.53 -3.67
N TRP A 424 12.98 -13.59 -3.06
CA TRP A 424 11.65 -14.07 -3.43
C TRP A 424 10.58 -13.01 -3.25
N VAL A 425 10.55 -12.35 -2.08
CA VAL A 425 9.57 -11.30 -1.78
C VAL A 425 9.66 -10.13 -2.75
N GLU A 426 10.85 -9.62 -3.01
CA GLU A 426 11.07 -8.52 -3.97
C GLU A 426 10.53 -8.86 -5.36
N ARG A 427 10.92 -10.03 -5.86
CA ARG A 427 10.61 -10.49 -7.20
C ARG A 427 9.12 -10.74 -7.38
N ILE A 428 8.52 -11.50 -6.47
CA ILE A 428 7.10 -11.85 -6.60
C ILE A 428 6.16 -10.66 -6.34
N LEU A 429 6.55 -9.72 -5.47
CA LEU A 429 5.78 -8.49 -5.27
C LEU A 429 5.84 -7.59 -6.51
N SER A 430 7.03 -7.44 -7.11
CA SER A 430 7.21 -6.67 -8.35
C SER A 430 6.37 -7.26 -9.47
N LEU A 431 6.46 -8.57 -9.69
CA LEU A 431 5.62 -9.27 -10.66
C LEU A 431 4.12 -9.08 -10.38
N LYS A 432 3.67 -9.40 -9.17
CA LYS A 432 2.26 -9.36 -8.78
C LYS A 432 1.66 -7.95 -8.94
N GLN A 433 2.34 -6.93 -8.43
CA GLN A 433 1.80 -5.56 -8.48
C GLN A 433 1.84 -5.01 -9.91
N THR A 434 2.84 -5.33 -10.70
CA THR A 434 2.91 -4.97 -12.12
C THR A 434 1.79 -5.64 -12.90
N CYS A 435 1.58 -6.95 -12.73
CA CYS A 435 0.45 -7.66 -13.33
C CYS A 435 -0.90 -7.02 -12.95
N ARG A 436 -1.05 -6.61 -11.68
CA ARG A 436 -2.27 -5.92 -11.22
C ARG A 436 -2.47 -4.57 -11.89
N ILE A 437 -1.42 -3.76 -12.03
CA ILE A 437 -1.47 -2.45 -12.70
C ILE A 437 -1.91 -2.65 -14.16
N ARG A 438 -1.38 -3.67 -14.82
CA ARG A 438 -1.65 -4.00 -16.22
C ARG A 438 -2.91 -4.84 -16.46
N ALA A 439 -3.64 -5.18 -15.41
CA ALA A 439 -4.81 -6.07 -15.48
C ALA A 439 -4.51 -7.45 -16.12
N ILE A 440 -3.29 -7.96 -15.93
CA ILE A 440 -2.82 -9.26 -16.45
C ILE A 440 -2.89 -10.30 -15.31
N PRO A 441 -3.38 -11.52 -15.54
CA PRO A 441 -3.33 -12.59 -14.54
C PRO A 441 -1.87 -13.03 -14.27
N VAL A 442 -1.53 -13.24 -13.01
CA VAL A 442 -0.17 -13.62 -12.57
C VAL A 442 0.19 -15.04 -13.01
N PHE A 443 -0.76 -15.97 -12.91
CA PHE A 443 -0.52 -17.39 -13.15
C PHE A 443 0.08 -17.72 -14.54
N PRO A 444 -0.46 -17.24 -15.67
CA PRO A 444 0.14 -17.48 -16.98
C PRO A 444 1.56 -16.95 -17.12
N VAL A 445 1.87 -15.80 -16.50
CA VAL A 445 3.22 -15.22 -16.51
C VAL A 445 4.18 -16.10 -15.71
N LEU A 446 3.78 -16.62 -14.56
CA LEU A 446 4.58 -17.55 -13.78
C LEU A 446 4.82 -18.87 -14.55
N VAL A 447 3.79 -19.42 -15.22
CA VAL A 447 3.94 -20.63 -16.05
C VAL A 447 4.97 -20.41 -17.14
N ASN A 448 4.85 -19.32 -17.91
CA ASN A 448 5.79 -18.97 -18.97
C ASN A 448 7.24 -18.83 -18.42
N ALA A 449 7.41 -18.10 -17.35
CA ALA A 449 8.74 -17.87 -16.76
C ALA A 449 9.39 -19.18 -16.26
N ILE A 450 8.63 -20.03 -15.59
CA ILE A 450 9.12 -21.31 -15.06
C ILE A 450 9.40 -22.32 -16.18
N ASP A 451 8.56 -22.35 -17.22
CA ASP A 451 8.76 -23.20 -18.39
C ASP A 451 10.02 -22.79 -19.16
N ALA A 452 10.20 -21.49 -19.41
CA ALA A 452 11.40 -20.94 -20.01
C ALA A 452 12.66 -21.29 -19.20
N TYR A 453 12.58 -21.15 -17.87
CA TYR A 453 13.67 -21.50 -16.96
C TYR A 453 14.07 -22.97 -17.04
N PHE A 454 13.08 -23.90 -17.09
CA PHE A 454 13.35 -25.33 -17.23
C PHE A 454 13.98 -25.68 -18.59
N LYS A 455 13.67 -24.93 -19.64
CA LYS A 455 14.21 -25.07 -20.99
C LYS A 455 15.49 -24.26 -21.24
N GLU A 456 16.04 -23.60 -20.19
CA GLU A 456 17.20 -22.71 -20.30
C GLU A 456 16.99 -21.58 -21.33
N GLN A 457 15.78 -21.05 -21.41
CA GLN A 457 15.34 -19.96 -22.30
C GLN A 457 15.02 -18.70 -21.52
N ASN A 458 14.90 -17.56 -22.21
CA ASN A 458 14.41 -16.33 -21.63
C ASN A 458 12.88 -16.30 -21.62
N PRO A 459 12.25 -15.81 -20.55
CA PRO A 459 10.82 -15.61 -20.50
C PRO A 459 10.37 -14.46 -21.42
N ASP A 460 9.07 -14.43 -21.77
CA ASP A 460 8.48 -13.31 -22.49
C ASP A 460 8.47 -12.05 -21.58
N LEU A 461 9.11 -10.97 -22.07
CA LEU A 461 9.20 -9.66 -21.41
C LEU A 461 8.40 -8.56 -22.14
N GLN A 462 7.83 -8.85 -23.32
CA GLN A 462 7.18 -7.83 -24.17
C GLN A 462 6.00 -7.15 -23.46
N TRP A 463 5.27 -7.91 -22.65
CA TRP A 463 4.15 -7.39 -21.88
C TRP A 463 4.53 -6.31 -20.84
N ILE A 464 5.82 -6.19 -20.47
CA ILE A 464 6.31 -5.16 -19.53
C ILE A 464 6.47 -3.82 -20.22
N ALA A 465 6.96 -3.80 -21.46
CA ALA A 465 7.21 -2.58 -22.23
C ALA A 465 5.99 -2.08 -23.01
N ALA A 466 5.02 -2.96 -23.33
CA ALA A 466 3.86 -2.60 -24.14
C ALA A 466 3.02 -1.51 -23.47
N ASN A 467 2.83 -0.38 -24.14
CA ASN A 467 1.82 0.61 -23.77
C ASN A 467 0.43 0.06 -24.20
N TYR A 468 -0.43 -0.22 -23.21
CA TYR A 468 -1.83 -0.61 -23.45
C TYR A 468 -2.75 0.61 -23.39
#